data_0c83b4b51bf227c1d02fa42508aa5e97
#
_entry.id   0c83b4b51bf227c1d02fa42508aa5e97
#
_cell.length_a   1.000
_cell.length_b   1.000
_cell.length_c   1.000
_cell.angle_alpha   90.00
_cell.angle_beta   90.00
_cell.angle_gamma   90.00
#
_symmetry.space_group_name_H-M   'P 1'
#
loop_
_entity.id
_entity.type
_entity.pdbx_description
1 polymer ?
#
loop_
_entity_poly.entity_id
_entity_poly.type
_entity_poly.pdbx_seq_one_letter_code
_entity_poly.pdbx_strand_id
1 'polypeptide(L)'
;MTGRRFIGEKLWNGASLFHGIVYARYSRFGMPEMVEYGEGEIVDAREYGCVCPQNLSHLLEQLGPDSGLKMSEGELCLSVTVPEEEHRRLPVMVWIHGGFYLTGGSEDHRYDVSSLALAGDVIVVKISYRLGAEGYIWHPERGVGNLGLEDQKTALRWIRRHIASFGGDPDNVTVFGQSAGAHSIASLIASADDVEPITNVPRFGGEVLFHRAILQSPPLGNTITPKAAAKVTAAFLNRLFSIAGLGGVPEESARERRE
;
A
#
# COMPACT_ATOMS: atom_id res chain seq x y z
N MET A 1 -7.23 18.36 -24.90
CA MET A 1 -6.88 17.39 -23.87
C MET A 1 -6.27 18.15 -22.70
N THR A 2 -7.09 18.47 -21.71
CA THR A 2 -6.66 19.14 -20.46
C THR A 2 -6.35 18.02 -19.45
N GLY A 3 -5.17 17.43 -19.60
CA GLY A 3 -4.73 16.32 -18.72
C GLY A 3 -3.70 16.80 -17.73
N ARG A 4 -3.77 16.27 -16.52
CA ARG A 4 -2.68 16.30 -15.54
C ARG A 4 -1.42 15.75 -16.18
N ARG A 5 -0.28 16.37 -15.93
CA ARG A 5 0.99 15.93 -16.50
C ARG A 5 1.94 15.50 -15.41
N PHE A 6 2.28 14.21 -15.40
CA PHE A 6 3.35 13.69 -14.59
C PHE A 6 4.66 13.71 -15.41
N ILE A 7 5.73 14.18 -14.81
CA ILE A 7 7.06 14.17 -15.41
C ILE A 7 7.85 13.04 -14.75
N GLY A 8 8.16 12.00 -15.53
CA GLY A 8 8.98 10.87 -15.12
C GLY A 8 10.36 10.90 -15.77
N GLU A 9 11.13 9.87 -15.53
CA GLU A 9 12.41 9.61 -16.19
C GLU A 9 12.27 8.49 -17.22
N LYS A 10 13.07 8.55 -18.29
CA LYS A 10 13.17 7.47 -19.26
C LYS A 10 14.34 6.56 -18.89
N LEU A 11 14.04 5.28 -18.71
CA LEU A 11 15.03 4.27 -18.39
C LEU A 11 15.84 3.89 -19.65
N TRP A 12 17.03 3.35 -19.45
CA TRP A 12 17.94 2.90 -20.51
C TRP A 12 17.31 1.82 -21.43
N ASN A 13 16.37 1.02 -20.90
CA ASN A 13 15.66 -0.04 -21.64
C ASN A 13 14.43 0.46 -22.41
N GLY A 14 14.12 1.76 -22.35
CA GLY A 14 13.01 2.39 -23.07
C GLY A 14 11.74 2.59 -22.26
N ALA A 15 11.59 1.95 -21.09
CA ALA A 15 10.46 2.20 -20.19
C ALA A 15 10.53 3.61 -19.58
N SER A 16 9.39 4.16 -19.21
CA SER A 16 9.28 5.41 -18.43
C SER A 16 8.91 5.09 -16.99
N LEU A 17 9.59 5.71 -16.04
CA LEU A 17 9.40 5.51 -14.61
C LEU A 17 9.02 6.81 -13.93
N PHE A 18 8.00 6.75 -13.08
CA PHE A 18 7.48 7.84 -12.28
C PHE A 18 7.54 7.43 -10.82
N HIS A 19 8.39 8.12 -10.05
CA HIS A 19 8.63 7.89 -8.63
C HIS A 19 7.84 8.83 -7.73
N GLY A 20 7.75 8.49 -6.46
CA GLY A 20 7.38 9.41 -5.39
C GLY A 20 6.02 10.06 -5.50
N ILE A 21 5.09 9.48 -6.26
CA ILE A 21 3.75 10.05 -6.40
C ILE A 21 3.00 9.85 -5.09
N VAL A 22 2.66 10.95 -4.40
CA VAL A 22 1.91 10.90 -3.16
C VAL A 22 0.44 10.62 -3.47
N TYR A 23 -0.03 9.42 -3.17
CA TYR A 23 -1.43 9.04 -3.44
C TYR A 23 -2.37 9.33 -2.27
N ALA A 24 -1.84 9.42 -1.05
CA ALA A 24 -2.62 9.77 0.13
C ALA A 24 -1.77 10.45 1.21
N ARG A 25 -2.45 11.18 2.10
CA ARG A 25 -1.89 11.70 3.34
C ARG A 25 -2.65 11.15 4.54
N TYR A 26 -1.99 11.11 5.68
CA TYR A 26 -2.61 10.63 6.91
C TYR A 26 -2.00 11.28 8.16
N SER A 27 -2.79 11.39 9.22
CA SER A 27 -2.29 11.59 10.58
C SER A 27 -2.01 10.23 11.23
N ARG A 28 -1.10 10.18 12.21
CA ARG A 28 -0.79 8.94 12.93
C ARG A 28 -2.06 8.29 13.48
N PHE A 29 -2.28 7.01 13.12
CA PHE A 29 -3.50 6.23 13.39
C PHE A 29 -4.80 6.80 12.79
N GLY A 30 -4.71 7.78 11.89
CA GLY A 30 -5.86 8.29 11.13
C GLY A 30 -6.12 7.50 9.84
N MET A 31 -7.31 7.66 9.29
CA MET A 31 -7.64 7.12 7.97
C MET A 31 -6.83 7.84 6.89
N PRO A 32 -6.44 7.13 5.80
CA PRO A 32 -5.77 7.77 4.68
C PRO A 32 -6.74 8.68 3.91
N GLU A 33 -6.28 9.88 3.58
CA GLU A 33 -6.99 10.84 2.75
C GLU A 33 -6.33 10.89 1.38
N MET A 34 -7.07 10.53 0.33
CA MET A 34 -6.54 10.48 -1.03
C MET A 34 -6.15 11.87 -1.51
N VAL A 35 -4.98 11.98 -2.13
CA VAL A 35 -4.52 13.21 -2.77
C VAL A 35 -5.16 13.34 -4.16
N GLU A 36 -5.84 14.45 -4.38
CA GLU A 36 -6.36 14.83 -5.68
C GLU A 36 -5.42 15.83 -6.34
N TYR A 37 -5.04 15.54 -7.57
CA TYR A 37 -4.24 16.45 -8.39
C TYR A 37 -5.15 17.28 -9.29
N GLY A 38 -4.95 18.60 -9.33
CA GLY A 38 -5.76 19.53 -10.10
C GLY A 38 -5.61 19.36 -11.62
N GLU A 39 -6.60 19.87 -12.39
CA GLU A 39 -6.45 20.01 -13.86
C GLU A 39 -5.30 20.97 -14.18
N GLY A 40 -4.41 20.56 -15.10
CA GLY A 40 -3.25 21.36 -15.51
C GLY A 40 -2.08 21.34 -14.51
N GLU A 41 -2.20 20.67 -13.39
CA GLU A 41 -1.10 20.51 -12.45
C GLU A 41 0.01 19.64 -13.07
N ILE A 42 1.25 20.10 -12.89
CA ILE A 42 2.46 19.37 -13.29
C ILE A 42 3.07 18.77 -12.03
N VAL A 43 3.16 17.45 -12.01
CA VAL A 43 3.76 16.69 -10.90
C VAL A 43 5.12 16.18 -11.35
N ASP A 44 6.19 16.64 -10.69
CA ASP A 44 7.52 16.11 -10.92
C ASP A 44 7.67 14.79 -10.15
N ALA A 45 7.72 13.70 -10.89
CA ALA A 45 7.79 12.33 -10.40
C ALA A 45 9.12 11.65 -10.77
N ARG A 46 10.21 12.41 -10.82
CA ARG A 46 11.56 11.90 -11.11
C ARG A 46 12.35 11.53 -9.85
N GLU A 47 11.96 12.09 -8.71
CA GLU A 47 12.62 11.85 -7.44
C GLU A 47 11.96 10.71 -6.66
N TYR A 48 12.77 9.89 -6.02
CA TYR A 48 12.28 8.83 -5.13
C TYR A 48 11.43 9.41 -4.01
N GLY A 49 10.28 8.82 -3.77
CA GLY A 49 9.40 9.16 -2.67
C GLY A 49 9.89 8.62 -1.33
N CYS A 50 8.99 8.69 -0.36
CA CYS A 50 9.24 8.10 0.95
C CYS A 50 8.57 6.74 1.08
N VAL A 51 9.09 5.93 2.01
CA VAL A 51 8.45 4.73 2.53
C VAL A 51 7.99 4.96 3.96
N CYS A 52 7.04 4.16 4.42
CA CYS A 52 6.56 4.25 5.80
C CYS A 52 7.67 3.91 6.80
N PRO A 53 7.64 4.49 8.02
CA PRO A 53 8.59 4.18 9.07
C PRO A 53 8.65 2.68 9.33
N GLN A 54 9.87 2.15 9.39
CA GLN A 54 10.13 0.73 9.55
C GLN A 54 11.49 0.51 10.18
N ASN A 55 11.63 -0.61 10.91
CA ASN A 55 12.94 -1.02 11.39
C ASN A 55 13.62 -1.85 10.31
N LEU A 56 14.84 -1.49 9.97
CA LEU A 56 15.73 -2.34 9.16
C LEU A 56 16.03 -3.60 10.00
N SER A 57 15.39 -4.70 9.67
CA SER A 57 15.57 -5.96 10.36
C SER A 57 16.79 -6.68 9.81
N HIS A 58 17.38 -7.58 10.62
CA HIS A 58 18.42 -8.53 10.16
C HIS A 58 18.06 -9.25 8.86
N LEU A 59 16.77 -9.45 8.60
CA LEU A 59 16.31 -10.05 7.35
C LEU A 59 16.59 -9.15 6.14
N LEU A 60 16.44 -7.82 6.29
CA LEU A 60 16.76 -6.88 5.22
C LEU A 60 18.26 -6.75 4.99
N GLU A 61 19.07 -6.80 6.07
CA GLU A 61 20.54 -6.84 5.97
C GLU A 61 21.03 -8.08 5.19
N GLN A 62 20.34 -9.21 5.32
CA GLN A 62 20.64 -10.43 4.57
C GLN A 62 20.17 -10.38 3.10
N LEU A 63 19.17 -9.56 2.79
CA LEU A 63 18.62 -9.43 1.43
C LEU A 63 19.36 -8.41 0.56
N GLY A 64 20.34 -7.71 1.10
CA GLY A 64 21.17 -6.76 0.36
C GLY A 64 21.47 -5.49 1.13
N PRO A 65 22.33 -4.62 0.60
CA PRO A 65 22.69 -3.36 1.24
C PRO A 65 21.47 -2.47 1.47
N ASP A 66 21.60 -1.57 2.44
CA ASP A 66 20.58 -0.57 2.76
C ASP A 66 20.06 0.09 1.47
N SER A 67 18.77 0.08 1.31
CA SER A 67 18.11 0.64 0.15
C SER A 67 18.23 2.17 0.05
N GLY A 68 18.75 2.83 1.08
CA GLY A 68 18.82 4.30 1.14
C GLY A 68 17.44 4.98 1.15
N LEU A 69 16.37 4.22 1.42
CA LEU A 69 15.00 4.70 1.35
C LEU A 69 14.75 5.77 2.42
N LYS A 70 14.28 6.93 1.99
CA LYS A 70 13.83 7.98 2.89
C LYS A 70 12.54 7.55 3.59
N MET A 71 12.56 7.44 4.91
CA MET A 71 11.37 7.16 5.71
C MET A 71 10.66 8.46 6.07
N SER A 72 9.33 8.47 5.98
CA SER A 72 8.50 9.61 6.39
C SER A 72 7.14 9.13 6.89
N GLU A 73 6.61 9.80 7.92
CA GLU A 73 5.20 9.71 8.30
C GLU A 73 4.37 10.75 7.53
N GLY A 74 3.09 10.48 7.41
CA GLY A 74 2.10 11.44 6.90
C GLY A 74 1.86 11.38 5.41
N GLU A 75 2.72 10.74 4.63
CA GLU A 75 2.55 10.57 3.18
C GLU A 75 2.71 9.12 2.74
N LEU A 76 1.87 8.72 1.79
CA LEU A 76 1.90 7.41 1.17
C LEU A 76 2.19 7.55 -0.32
N CYS A 77 3.28 6.94 -0.76
CA CYS A 77 3.76 7.07 -2.14
C CYS A 77 3.50 5.80 -2.96
N LEU A 78 3.43 5.99 -4.26
CA LEU A 78 3.47 4.93 -5.25
C LEU A 78 4.43 5.31 -6.39
N SER A 79 4.85 4.32 -7.16
CA SER A 79 5.58 4.53 -8.41
C SER A 79 4.87 3.83 -9.57
N VAL A 80 4.98 4.41 -10.75
CA VAL A 80 4.36 3.91 -11.99
C VAL A 80 5.43 3.66 -13.03
N THR A 81 5.46 2.46 -13.59
CA THR A 81 6.34 2.09 -14.72
C THR A 81 5.50 1.84 -15.95
N VAL A 82 5.81 2.57 -17.04
CA VAL A 82 5.12 2.49 -18.32
C VAL A 82 6.07 1.90 -19.35
N PRO A 83 5.68 0.88 -20.15
CA PRO A 83 6.57 0.21 -21.10
C PRO A 83 7.05 1.13 -22.22
N GLU A 84 6.15 1.87 -22.84
CA GLU A 84 6.43 2.87 -23.87
C GLU A 84 5.35 3.97 -23.87
N GLU A 85 5.69 5.15 -24.39
CA GLU A 85 4.78 6.31 -24.44
C GLU A 85 3.77 6.24 -25.59
N GLU A 86 3.16 5.11 -25.85
CA GLU A 86 2.02 5.04 -26.75
C GLU A 86 0.72 5.25 -25.98
N HIS A 87 -0.17 6.09 -26.51
CA HIS A 87 -1.50 6.37 -25.94
C HIS A 87 -2.46 5.18 -26.10
N ARG A 88 -2.05 4.01 -25.65
CA ARG A 88 -2.87 2.78 -25.63
C ARG A 88 -3.46 2.60 -24.24
N ARG A 89 -4.63 2.05 -24.20
CA ARG A 89 -5.30 1.67 -22.96
C ARG A 89 -4.71 0.34 -22.45
N LEU A 90 -3.54 0.42 -21.81
CA LEU A 90 -2.75 -0.74 -21.36
C LEU A 90 -3.32 -1.39 -20.12
N PRO A 91 -3.25 -2.71 -19.99
CA PRO A 91 -3.54 -3.39 -18.72
C PRO A 91 -2.65 -2.85 -17.60
N VAL A 92 -3.19 -2.84 -16.37
CA VAL A 92 -2.49 -2.34 -15.19
C VAL A 92 -2.24 -3.49 -14.22
N MET A 93 -1.00 -3.63 -13.76
CA MET A 93 -0.62 -4.54 -12.70
C MET A 93 -0.19 -3.75 -11.46
N VAL A 94 -0.76 -4.06 -10.30
CA VAL A 94 -0.47 -3.35 -9.05
C VAL A 94 0.27 -4.29 -8.10
N TRP A 95 1.53 -3.95 -7.80
CA TRP A 95 2.38 -4.68 -6.88
C TRP A 95 2.12 -4.24 -5.44
N ILE A 96 1.79 -5.21 -4.58
CA ILE A 96 1.70 -5.07 -3.14
C ILE A 96 2.84 -5.86 -2.52
N HIS A 97 3.81 -5.15 -1.94
CA HIS A 97 5.03 -5.76 -1.42
C HIS A 97 4.80 -6.63 -0.18
N GLY A 98 5.68 -7.59 0.02
CA GLY A 98 5.77 -8.39 1.24
C GLY A 98 6.59 -7.70 2.33
N GLY A 99 7.14 -8.50 3.27
CA GLY A 99 8.00 -8.00 4.36
C GLY A 99 7.33 -8.10 5.74
N PHE A 100 6.49 -9.10 5.96
CA PHE A 100 5.83 -9.42 7.25
C PHE A 100 4.97 -8.27 7.81
N TYR A 101 4.53 -7.31 6.98
CA TYR A 101 3.91 -6.06 7.42
C TYR A 101 4.83 -5.16 8.27
N LEU A 102 6.12 -5.38 8.26
CA LEU A 102 7.12 -4.68 9.07
C LEU A 102 8.08 -3.87 8.21
N THR A 103 8.29 -4.27 6.95
CA THR A 103 9.28 -3.68 6.05
C THR A 103 8.80 -3.66 4.60
N GLY A 104 9.45 -2.83 3.76
CA GLY A 104 9.20 -2.72 2.33
C GLY A 104 8.64 -1.35 1.92
N GLY A 105 8.43 -1.17 0.61
CA GLY A 105 7.88 0.06 0.05
C GLY A 105 7.91 0.06 -1.48
N SER A 106 7.17 0.99 -2.09
CA SER A 106 7.12 1.16 -3.55
C SER A 106 8.47 1.56 -4.16
N GLU A 107 9.26 2.28 -3.39
CA GLU A 107 10.53 2.86 -3.84
C GLU A 107 11.72 1.90 -3.66
N ASP A 108 11.49 0.70 -3.16
CA ASP A 108 12.54 -0.29 -3.01
C ASP A 108 13.04 -0.76 -4.38
N HIS A 109 14.30 -0.45 -4.68
CA HIS A 109 14.93 -0.74 -5.98
C HIS A 109 15.08 -2.26 -6.24
N ARG A 110 14.94 -3.11 -5.22
CA ARG A 110 14.89 -4.57 -5.40
C ARG A 110 13.66 -5.02 -6.18
N TYR A 111 12.64 -4.18 -6.26
CA TYR A 111 11.44 -4.39 -7.06
C TYR A 111 11.52 -3.61 -8.38
N ASP A 112 12.56 -3.86 -9.19
CA ASP A 112 12.58 -3.38 -10.57
C ASP A 112 11.57 -4.16 -11.42
N VAL A 113 10.55 -3.45 -11.85
CA VAL A 113 9.44 -4.00 -12.64
C VAL A 113 9.49 -3.59 -14.10
N SER A 114 10.58 -2.94 -14.53
CA SER A 114 10.70 -2.43 -15.92
C SER A 114 10.68 -3.57 -16.95
N SER A 115 11.37 -4.67 -16.67
CA SER A 115 11.36 -5.86 -17.52
C SER A 115 9.97 -6.48 -17.62
N LEU A 116 9.20 -6.52 -16.52
CA LEU A 116 7.82 -7.00 -16.53
C LEU A 116 6.92 -6.10 -17.37
N ALA A 117 7.05 -4.79 -17.20
CA ALA A 117 6.27 -3.81 -17.95
C ALA A 117 6.50 -3.94 -19.46
N LEU A 118 7.77 -4.03 -19.88
CA LEU A 118 8.14 -4.16 -21.30
C LEU A 118 7.71 -5.51 -21.88
N ALA A 119 7.99 -6.61 -21.20
CA ALA A 119 7.69 -7.95 -21.72
C ALA A 119 6.18 -8.25 -21.77
N GLY A 120 5.43 -7.68 -20.84
CA GLY A 120 3.99 -7.88 -20.74
C GLY A 120 3.15 -6.84 -21.48
N ASP A 121 3.77 -5.77 -21.98
CA ASP A 121 3.07 -4.58 -22.51
C ASP A 121 2.00 -4.08 -21.54
N VAL A 122 2.41 -3.91 -20.27
CA VAL A 122 1.54 -3.53 -19.15
C VAL A 122 2.13 -2.36 -18.37
N ILE A 123 1.27 -1.55 -17.78
CA ILE A 123 1.69 -0.59 -16.75
C ILE A 123 1.83 -1.33 -15.43
N VAL A 124 2.94 -1.12 -14.73
CA VAL A 124 3.14 -1.68 -13.39
C VAL A 124 3.19 -0.55 -12.36
N VAL A 125 2.31 -0.63 -11.36
CA VAL A 125 2.26 0.31 -10.22
C VAL A 125 2.74 -0.42 -8.97
N LYS A 126 3.70 0.15 -8.25
CA LYS A 126 4.12 -0.31 -6.93
C LYS A 126 3.57 0.64 -5.87
N ILE A 127 2.98 0.11 -4.80
CA ILE A 127 2.40 0.94 -3.74
C ILE A 127 3.13 0.74 -2.42
N SER A 128 3.33 1.83 -1.66
CA SER A 128 3.66 1.79 -0.23
C SER A 128 2.39 1.81 0.59
N TYR A 129 2.43 1.25 1.79
CA TYR A 129 1.32 1.28 2.77
C TYR A 129 1.92 1.23 4.18
N ARG A 130 1.18 1.70 5.18
CA ARG A 130 1.65 1.73 6.57
C ARG A 130 1.96 0.34 7.08
N LEU A 131 3.01 0.28 7.89
CA LEU A 131 3.61 -0.94 8.40
C LEU A 131 3.58 -0.95 9.94
N GLY A 132 3.87 -2.12 10.53
CA GLY A 132 4.02 -2.28 11.95
C GLY A 132 2.83 -1.78 12.75
N ALA A 133 3.09 -1.07 13.84
CA ALA A 133 2.06 -0.56 14.72
C ALA A 133 1.17 0.50 14.06
N GLU A 134 1.72 1.35 13.18
CA GLU A 134 0.94 2.38 12.50
C GLU A 134 -0.09 1.79 11.54
N GLY A 135 0.24 0.69 10.87
CA GLY A 135 -0.63 0.05 9.89
C GLY A 135 -1.56 -1.01 10.47
N TYR A 136 -1.17 -1.68 11.56
CA TYR A 136 -1.84 -2.92 11.95
C TYR A 136 -2.19 -3.06 13.43
N ILE A 137 -1.97 -2.01 14.24
CA ILE A 137 -2.44 -2.03 15.62
C ILE A 137 -3.97 -1.96 15.66
N TRP A 138 -4.60 -2.73 16.55
CA TRP A 138 -6.02 -2.68 16.80
C TRP A 138 -6.33 -1.75 17.97
N HIS A 139 -7.06 -0.66 17.70
CA HIS A 139 -7.51 0.30 18.70
C HIS A 139 -9.03 0.18 18.89
N PRO A 140 -9.51 -0.65 19.83
CA PRO A 140 -10.94 -0.89 20.01
C PRO A 140 -11.71 0.38 20.37
N GLU A 141 -11.15 1.24 21.22
CA GLU A 141 -11.79 2.50 21.65
C GLU A 141 -11.94 3.53 20.51
N ARG A 142 -11.11 3.43 19.48
CA ARG A 142 -11.18 4.29 18.28
C ARG A 142 -11.88 3.62 17.11
N GLY A 143 -12.21 2.33 17.23
CA GLY A 143 -12.74 1.54 16.13
C GLY A 143 -11.77 1.42 14.93
N VAL A 144 -10.46 1.59 15.19
CA VAL A 144 -9.45 1.66 14.14
C VAL A 144 -8.57 0.43 14.18
N GLY A 145 -8.36 -0.17 13.01
CA GLY A 145 -7.44 -1.29 12.80
C GLY A 145 -7.20 -1.53 11.32
N ASN A 146 -6.17 -2.31 11.00
CA ASN A 146 -5.83 -2.66 9.63
C ASN A 146 -5.68 -1.45 8.68
N LEU A 147 -5.14 -0.33 9.19
CA LEU A 147 -4.97 0.90 8.41
C LEU A 147 -4.12 0.68 7.16
N GLY A 148 -3.16 -0.25 7.20
CA GLY A 148 -2.40 -0.64 6.01
C GLY A 148 -3.27 -1.22 4.90
N LEU A 149 -4.40 -1.89 5.21
CA LEU A 149 -5.37 -2.32 4.20
C LEU A 149 -6.19 -1.14 3.65
N GLU A 150 -6.54 -0.17 4.50
CA GLU A 150 -7.23 1.05 4.06
C GLU A 150 -6.32 1.91 3.16
N ASP A 151 -5.02 1.95 3.44
CA ASP A 151 -4.02 2.57 2.58
C ASP A 151 -4.01 1.92 1.19
N GLN A 152 -4.01 0.60 1.14
CA GLN A 152 -4.04 -0.17 -0.12
C GLN A 152 -5.35 0.06 -0.90
N LYS A 153 -6.51 0.09 -0.22
CA LYS A 153 -7.78 0.46 -0.87
C LYS A 153 -7.72 1.89 -1.44
N THR A 154 -7.11 2.81 -0.71
CA THR A 154 -6.97 4.20 -1.14
C THR A 154 -6.02 4.31 -2.34
N ALA A 155 -4.92 3.56 -2.36
CA ALA A 155 -4.03 3.47 -3.53
C ALA A 155 -4.77 2.93 -4.77
N LEU A 156 -5.58 1.89 -4.60
CA LEU A 156 -6.36 1.31 -5.69
C LEU A 156 -7.44 2.30 -6.22
N ARG A 157 -8.08 3.08 -5.33
CA ARG A 157 -8.98 4.17 -5.74
C ARG A 157 -8.23 5.26 -6.49
N TRP A 158 -7.03 5.62 -6.03
CA TRP A 158 -6.18 6.58 -6.73
C TRP A 158 -5.83 6.08 -8.14
N ILE A 159 -5.41 4.83 -8.27
CA ILE A 159 -5.11 4.18 -9.56
C ILE A 159 -6.33 4.26 -10.48
N ARG A 160 -7.51 3.88 -9.98
CA ARG A 160 -8.75 3.96 -10.76
C ARG A 160 -9.01 5.36 -11.33
N ARG A 161 -8.70 6.42 -10.58
CA ARG A 161 -8.94 7.82 -10.99
C ARG A 161 -7.86 8.41 -11.88
N HIS A 162 -6.62 7.95 -11.75
CA HIS A 162 -5.47 8.63 -12.33
C HIS A 162 -4.68 7.82 -13.36
N ILE A 163 -4.80 6.50 -13.40
CA ILE A 163 -3.95 5.65 -14.23
C ILE A 163 -4.13 5.89 -15.73
N ALA A 164 -5.28 6.40 -16.15
CA ALA A 164 -5.51 6.81 -17.54
C ALA A 164 -4.58 7.95 -18.00
N SER A 165 -4.06 8.77 -17.07
CA SER A 165 -3.06 9.81 -17.39
C SER A 165 -1.70 9.22 -17.79
N PHE A 166 -1.46 7.95 -17.47
CA PHE A 166 -0.27 7.17 -17.85
C PHE A 166 -0.54 6.21 -19.01
N GLY A 167 -1.73 6.27 -19.62
CA GLY A 167 -2.14 5.35 -20.68
C GLY A 167 -2.70 4.01 -20.20
N GLY A 168 -3.00 3.87 -18.90
CA GLY A 168 -3.54 2.65 -18.31
C GLY A 168 -5.06 2.54 -18.40
N ASP A 169 -5.54 1.30 -18.37
CA ASP A 169 -6.96 0.97 -18.36
C ASP A 169 -7.45 0.75 -16.90
N PRO A 170 -8.22 1.68 -16.32
CA PRO A 170 -8.76 1.52 -14.97
C PRO A 170 -9.76 0.37 -14.84
N ASP A 171 -10.29 -0.15 -15.95
CA ASP A 171 -11.20 -1.29 -16.00
C ASP A 171 -10.48 -2.62 -16.28
N ASN A 172 -9.14 -2.63 -16.30
CA ASN A 172 -8.32 -3.81 -16.50
C ASN A 172 -7.14 -3.86 -15.51
N VAL A 173 -7.45 -3.92 -14.22
CA VAL A 173 -6.49 -3.90 -13.12
C VAL A 173 -6.31 -5.30 -12.54
N THR A 174 -5.07 -5.77 -12.47
CA THR A 174 -4.66 -6.99 -11.78
C THR A 174 -3.78 -6.63 -10.58
N VAL A 175 -4.19 -7.03 -9.37
CA VAL A 175 -3.34 -6.90 -8.18
C VAL A 175 -2.47 -8.15 -8.04
N PHE A 176 -1.20 -7.97 -7.67
CA PHE A 176 -0.32 -9.10 -7.40
C PHE A 176 0.60 -8.78 -6.22
N GLY A 177 0.96 -9.81 -5.47
CA GLY A 177 1.78 -9.63 -4.30
C GLY A 177 2.38 -10.92 -3.79
N GLN A 178 3.39 -10.81 -2.94
CA GLN A 178 4.10 -11.93 -2.36
C GLN A 178 4.05 -11.86 -0.83
N SER A 179 3.94 -13.03 -0.15
CA SER A 179 3.96 -13.11 1.32
C SER A 179 2.87 -12.23 1.95
N ALA A 180 3.24 -11.24 2.79
CA ALA A 180 2.32 -10.29 3.39
C ALA A 180 1.50 -9.51 2.35
N GLY A 181 2.07 -9.18 1.20
CA GLY A 181 1.35 -8.54 0.10
C GLY A 181 0.27 -9.44 -0.50
N ALA A 182 0.57 -10.72 -0.70
CA ALA A 182 -0.42 -11.70 -1.14
C ALA A 182 -1.51 -11.94 -0.08
N HIS A 183 -1.13 -11.96 1.21
CA HIS A 183 -2.09 -12.03 2.32
C HIS A 183 -2.99 -10.79 2.38
N SER A 184 -2.43 -9.60 2.12
CA SER A 184 -3.22 -8.38 1.98
C SER A 184 -4.28 -8.50 0.88
N ILE A 185 -3.91 -9.01 -0.30
CA ILE A 185 -4.86 -9.21 -1.40
C ILE A 185 -5.97 -10.18 -0.99
N ALA A 186 -5.64 -11.29 -0.33
CA ALA A 186 -6.65 -12.22 0.19
C ALA A 186 -7.58 -11.54 1.20
N SER A 187 -7.01 -10.70 2.09
CA SER A 187 -7.78 -9.94 3.08
C SER A 187 -8.67 -8.89 2.44
N LEU A 188 -8.20 -8.21 1.39
CA LEU A 188 -9.01 -7.29 0.60
C LEU A 188 -10.21 -8.01 -0.03
N ILE A 189 -9.98 -9.15 -0.69
CA ILE A 189 -11.07 -9.96 -1.28
C ILE A 189 -12.07 -10.37 -0.21
N ALA A 190 -11.60 -10.83 0.95
CA ALA A 190 -12.47 -11.25 2.05
C ALA A 190 -13.22 -10.09 2.72
N SER A 191 -12.74 -8.85 2.58
CA SER A 191 -13.35 -7.63 3.12
C SER A 191 -14.22 -6.87 2.12
N ALA A 192 -14.45 -7.43 0.93
CA ALA A 192 -15.34 -6.83 -0.05
C ALA A 192 -16.78 -6.80 0.46
N ASP A 193 -17.49 -5.70 0.23
CA ASP A 193 -18.88 -5.53 0.69
C ASP A 193 -19.85 -6.37 -0.14
N ASP A 194 -19.50 -6.60 -1.41
CA ASP A 194 -20.30 -7.33 -2.38
C ASP A 194 -19.39 -7.91 -3.49
N VAL A 195 -19.94 -8.82 -4.26
CA VAL A 195 -19.28 -9.45 -5.42
C VAL A 195 -20.18 -9.27 -6.64
N GLU A 196 -19.62 -8.76 -7.73
CA GLU A 196 -20.34 -8.67 -9.00
C GLU A 196 -20.86 -10.04 -9.44
N PRO A 197 -22.18 -10.25 -9.58
CA PRO A 197 -22.75 -11.58 -9.77
C PRO A 197 -22.30 -12.31 -11.04
N ILE A 198 -21.95 -11.57 -12.10
CA ILE A 198 -21.57 -12.14 -13.41
C ILE A 198 -20.06 -12.42 -13.48
N THR A 199 -19.25 -11.48 -12.99
CA THR A 199 -17.79 -11.52 -13.16
C THR A 199 -17.05 -12.03 -11.92
N ASN A 200 -17.74 -12.18 -10.79
CA ASN A 200 -17.16 -12.50 -9.47
C ASN A 200 -16.09 -11.48 -9.02
N VAL A 201 -16.20 -10.23 -9.47
CA VAL A 201 -15.25 -9.18 -9.11
C VAL A 201 -15.66 -8.54 -7.78
N PRO A 202 -14.75 -8.41 -6.79
CA PRO A 202 -15.06 -7.83 -5.50
C PRO A 202 -15.33 -6.32 -5.60
N ARG A 203 -16.34 -5.85 -4.85
CA ARG A 203 -16.72 -4.43 -4.75
C ARG A 203 -16.44 -3.89 -3.36
N PHE A 204 -16.08 -2.62 -3.29
CA PHE A 204 -15.70 -1.90 -2.08
C PHE A 204 -16.47 -0.58 -2.03
N GLY A 205 -17.54 -0.51 -1.25
CA GLY A 205 -18.46 0.63 -1.27
C GLY A 205 -19.12 0.83 -2.64
N GLY A 206 -19.43 -0.28 -3.33
CA GLY A 206 -19.99 -0.27 -4.69
C GLY A 206 -18.97 -0.09 -5.82
N GLU A 207 -17.70 0.22 -5.53
CA GLU A 207 -16.63 0.40 -6.52
C GLU A 207 -15.86 -0.91 -6.79
N VAL A 208 -15.53 -1.17 -8.05
CA VAL A 208 -14.56 -2.21 -8.45
C VAL A 208 -13.17 -1.58 -8.43
N LEU A 209 -12.28 -2.06 -7.55
CA LEU A 209 -10.92 -1.54 -7.41
C LEU A 209 -9.90 -2.36 -8.21
N PHE A 210 -10.17 -3.64 -8.42
CA PHE A 210 -9.35 -4.52 -9.26
C PHE A 210 -10.21 -5.66 -9.82
N HIS A 211 -9.73 -6.30 -10.89
CA HIS A 211 -10.48 -7.29 -11.67
C HIS A 211 -9.88 -8.70 -11.57
N ARG A 212 -8.59 -8.79 -11.25
CA ARG A 212 -7.84 -10.06 -11.12
C ARG A 212 -6.85 -9.98 -9.99
N ALA A 213 -6.47 -11.13 -9.44
CA ALA A 213 -5.51 -11.22 -8.36
C ALA A 213 -4.54 -12.38 -8.58
N ILE A 214 -3.25 -12.14 -8.26
CA ILE A 214 -2.19 -13.16 -8.24
C ILE A 214 -1.58 -13.16 -6.84
N LEU A 215 -1.71 -14.28 -6.14
CA LEU A 215 -1.25 -14.44 -4.77
C LEU A 215 -0.04 -15.38 -4.73
N GLN A 216 1.12 -14.84 -4.39
CA GLN A 216 2.36 -15.61 -4.30
C GLN A 216 2.69 -15.91 -2.84
N SER A 217 2.61 -17.18 -2.44
CA SER A 217 2.92 -17.66 -1.08
C SER A 217 2.20 -16.87 0.04
N PRO A 218 0.87 -16.74 0.00
CA PRO A 218 0.13 -16.03 1.03
C PRO A 218 0.09 -16.85 2.33
N PRO A 219 0.44 -16.28 3.50
CA PRO A 219 0.33 -16.95 4.80
C PRO A 219 -1.11 -16.88 5.33
N LEU A 220 -2.08 -17.52 4.68
CA LEU A 220 -3.52 -17.37 4.94
C LEU A 220 -3.98 -17.73 6.36
N GLY A 221 -3.17 -18.50 7.12
CA GLY A 221 -3.46 -18.82 8.52
C GLY A 221 -3.07 -17.74 9.53
N ASN A 222 -2.40 -16.65 9.11
CA ASN A 222 -1.90 -15.61 9.99
C ASN A 222 -2.95 -14.54 10.28
N THR A 223 -4.09 -14.96 10.83
CA THR A 223 -5.14 -14.05 11.29
C THR A 223 -5.31 -14.20 12.80
N ILE A 224 -5.64 -13.11 13.48
CA ILE A 224 -5.90 -13.10 14.91
C ILE A 224 -7.29 -12.54 15.21
N THR A 225 -7.92 -13.03 16.27
CA THR A 225 -9.21 -12.51 16.71
C THR A 225 -9.09 -11.08 17.25
N PRO A 226 -10.14 -10.27 17.23
CA PRO A 226 -10.14 -8.93 17.83
C PRO A 226 -9.68 -8.94 19.30
N LYS A 227 -10.07 -9.97 20.07
CA LYS A 227 -9.64 -10.16 21.46
C LYS A 227 -8.11 -10.39 21.58
N ALA A 228 -7.53 -11.15 20.68
CA ALA A 228 -6.08 -11.36 20.64
C ALA A 228 -5.35 -10.08 20.19
N ALA A 229 -5.87 -9.38 19.19
CA ALA A 229 -5.34 -8.10 18.74
C ALA A 229 -5.35 -7.04 19.85
N ALA A 230 -6.43 -6.94 20.64
CA ALA A 230 -6.52 -6.04 21.78
C ALA A 230 -5.45 -6.34 22.85
N LYS A 231 -5.13 -7.62 23.09
CA LYS A 231 -4.04 -8.00 24.02
C LYS A 231 -2.66 -7.56 23.49
N VAL A 232 -2.41 -7.70 22.19
CA VAL A 232 -1.17 -7.23 21.56
C VAL A 232 -1.06 -5.72 21.69
N THR A 233 -2.13 -4.99 21.41
CA THR A 233 -2.19 -3.52 21.58
C THR A 233 -1.88 -3.10 23.01
N ALA A 234 -2.50 -3.74 24.00
CA ALA A 234 -2.26 -3.43 25.40
C ALA A 234 -0.79 -3.69 25.80
N ALA A 235 -0.21 -4.80 25.36
CA ALA A 235 1.20 -5.11 25.63
C ALA A 235 2.14 -4.08 24.96
N PHE A 236 1.86 -3.68 23.75
CA PHE A 236 2.62 -2.65 23.02
C PHE A 236 2.55 -1.30 23.74
N LEU A 237 1.36 -0.84 24.11
CA LEU A 237 1.17 0.42 24.83
C LEU A 237 1.86 0.41 26.20
N ASN A 238 1.73 -0.67 26.97
CA ASN A 238 2.43 -0.82 28.24
C ASN A 238 3.96 -0.71 28.08
N ARG A 239 4.50 -1.29 27.01
CA ARG A 239 5.94 -1.17 26.71
C ARG A 239 6.34 0.25 26.36
N LEU A 240 5.54 0.95 25.55
CA LEU A 240 5.78 2.35 25.20
C LEU A 240 5.75 3.24 26.44
N PHE A 241 4.74 3.13 27.30
CA PHE A 241 4.64 3.90 28.53
C PHE A 241 5.81 3.64 29.47
N SER A 242 6.24 2.37 29.59
CA SER A 242 7.43 2.00 30.36
C SER A 242 8.70 2.68 29.81
N ILE A 243 8.91 2.69 28.51
CA ILE A 243 10.07 3.35 27.85
C ILE A 243 10.03 4.86 28.04
N ALA A 244 8.83 5.46 27.94
CA ALA A 244 8.63 6.89 28.13
C ALA A 244 8.68 7.36 29.59
N GLY A 245 8.81 6.44 30.57
CA GLY A 245 8.78 6.78 32.00
C GLY A 245 7.42 7.26 32.51
N LEU A 246 6.33 6.95 31.80
CA LEU A 246 4.98 7.45 32.09
C LEU A 246 4.13 6.52 32.96
N GLY A 247 4.71 5.45 33.53
CA GLY A 247 3.93 4.42 34.23
C GLY A 247 3.12 3.54 33.26
N GLY A 248 2.46 2.48 33.76
CA GLY A 248 1.64 1.61 32.91
C GLY A 248 0.31 2.26 32.47
N VAL A 249 -0.38 1.63 31.53
CA VAL A 249 -1.75 2.01 31.12
C VAL A 249 -2.65 1.98 32.39
N PRO A 250 -3.45 3.03 32.66
CA PRO A 250 -4.35 3.04 33.81
C PRO A 250 -5.25 1.80 33.86
N GLU A 251 -5.41 1.19 35.04
CA GLU A 251 -6.18 -0.08 35.20
C GLU A 251 -7.67 0.04 34.81
N GLU A 252 -8.24 1.23 34.75
CA GLU A 252 -9.64 1.43 34.36
C GLU A 252 -9.95 0.91 32.96
N SER A 253 -9.03 1.07 32.02
CA SER A 253 -9.20 0.50 30.67
C SER A 253 -9.01 -1.04 30.61
N ALA A 254 -8.55 -1.65 31.69
CA ALA A 254 -8.34 -3.09 31.80
C ALA A 254 -9.53 -3.85 32.45
N ARG A 255 -10.41 -3.16 33.18
CA ARG A 255 -11.55 -3.79 33.86
C ARG A 255 -12.75 -4.06 32.97
N GLU A 256 -13.06 -3.17 32.03
CA GLU A 256 -14.16 -3.36 31.04
C GLU A 256 -13.91 -4.49 30.03
N ARG A 257 -12.74 -5.13 30.08
CA ARG A 257 -12.33 -6.22 29.18
C ARG A 257 -12.45 -7.62 29.79
N ARG A 258 -13.05 -7.76 30.96
CA ARG A 258 -13.23 -9.06 31.62
C ARG A 258 -14.66 -9.60 31.58
N GLU A 259 -15.60 -8.83 31.08
CA GLU A 259 -16.97 -9.22 30.77
C GLU A 259 -17.13 -9.34 29.22
#